data_023ead7a972478069f81fc5de44c40c8
#
_entry.id   023ead7a972478069f81fc5de44c40c8
#
_cell.length_a   1.000
_cell.length_b   1.000
_cell.length_c   1.000
_cell.angle_alpha   90.00
_cell.angle_beta   90.00
_cell.angle_gamma   90.00
#
_symmetry.space_group_name_H-M   'P 1'
#
loop_
_entity.id
_entity.type
_entity.pdbx_description
1 polymer ?
#
loop_
_entity_poly.entity_id
_entity_poly.type
_entity_poly.pdbx_seq_one_letter_code
_entity_poly.pdbx_strand_id
1 'polypeptide(L)'
;MRQQVPDFQAYCGAEPPRFQHYAELECAKILDYHGVPWDYEPTTFVLERDEAGRVVEAFTPDFYLPEQDLYLEITVMKQALVTRKNRKLRRLRELYPDVQAKLFYKRDIERLAQRYRLDLAS
;
A
#
# COMPACT_ATOMS: atom_id res chain seq x y z
N MET A 1 -6.18 22.74 0.53
CA MET A 1 -7.47 22.35 -0.08
C MET A 1 -7.86 20.98 0.41
N ARG A 2 -9.03 20.86 0.98
CA ARG A 2 -9.52 19.57 1.46
C ARG A 2 -9.88 18.68 0.29
N GLN A 3 -9.25 17.51 0.17
CA GLN A 3 -9.76 16.48 -0.71
C GLN A 3 -11.06 15.94 -0.11
N GLN A 4 -12.11 15.91 -0.91
CA GLN A 4 -13.31 15.20 -0.52
C GLN A 4 -13.01 13.70 -0.61
N VAL A 5 -13.04 13.05 0.54
CA VAL A 5 -12.85 11.61 0.64
C VAL A 5 -14.24 10.97 0.59
N PRO A 6 -14.50 10.05 -0.37
CA PRO A 6 -15.77 9.34 -0.39
C PRO A 6 -15.96 8.47 0.85
N ASP A 7 -17.22 8.14 1.16
CA ASP A 7 -17.53 7.19 2.23
C ASP A 7 -17.12 5.79 1.78
N PHE A 8 -16.00 5.32 2.30
CA PHE A 8 -15.50 3.99 1.98
C PHE A 8 -16.24 2.92 2.79
N GLN A 9 -16.53 1.79 2.15
CA GLN A 9 -17.24 0.67 2.76
C GLN A 9 -16.31 -0.45 3.22
N ALA A 10 -15.13 -0.56 2.61
CA ALA A 10 -14.17 -1.62 2.89
C ALA A 10 -12.91 -1.13 3.62
N TYR A 11 -12.87 0.13 3.97
CA TYR A 11 -11.74 0.69 4.71
C TYR A 11 -11.73 0.20 6.15
N CYS A 12 -10.60 -0.35 6.60
CA CYS A 12 -10.44 -0.94 7.93
C CYS A 12 -9.71 -0.05 8.92
N GLY A 13 -9.23 1.11 8.50
CA GLY A 13 -8.45 2.01 9.35
C GLY A 13 -9.29 2.70 10.42
N ALA A 14 -8.62 3.10 11.50
CA ALA A 14 -9.28 3.77 12.63
C ALA A 14 -9.56 5.26 12.34
N GLU A 15 -8.75 5.88 11.50
CA GLU A 15 -8.87 7.31 11.16
C GLU A 15 -9.10 7.49 9.65
N PRO A 16 -9.77 8.57 9.23
CA PRO A 16 -9.95 8.83 7.80
C PRO A 16 -8.61 8.89 7.07
N PRO A 17 -8.47 8.22 5.91
CA PRO A 17 -7.21 8.22 5.17
C PRO A 17 -6.90 9.60 4.60
N ARG A 18 -5.63 9.99 4.61
CA ARG A 18 -5.15 11.25 4.06
C ARG A 18 -4.20 10.97 2.91
N PHE A 19 -4.77 10.81 1.72
CA PHE A 19 -3.97 10.48 0.54
C PHE A 19 -3.04 11.62 0.15
N GLN A 20 -1.79 11.29 -0.15
CA GLN A 20 -0.76 12.24 -0.58
C GLN A 20 -0.83 12.49 -2.08
N HIS A 21 -1.28 11.50 -2.85
CA HIS A 21 -1.33 11.55 -4.31
C HIS A 21 -2.67 11.05 -4.83
N TYR A 22 -3.10 11.62 -5.95
CA TYR A 22 -4.36 11.23 -6.59
C TYR A 22 -4.38 9.75 -6.98
N ALA A 23 -3.22 9.20 -7.37
CA ALA A 23 -3.12 7.78 -7.71
C ALA A 23 -3.49 6.86 -6.53
N GLU A 24 -3.16 7.25 -5.31
CA GLU A 24 -3.53 6.49 -4.11
C GLU A 24 -5.04 6.51 -3.90
N LEU A 25 -5.67 7.67 -4.06
CA LEU A 25 -7.13 7.80 -3.97
C LEU A 25 -7.82 6.93 -5.01
N GLU A 26 -7.33 6.94 -6.25
CA GLU A 26 -7.89 6.11 -7.31
C GLU A 26 -7.78 4.61 -6.98
N CYS A 27 -6.64 4.19 -6.47
CA CYS A 27 -6.43 2.80 -6.06
C CYS A 27 -7.36 2.42 -4.90
N ALA A 28 -7.51 3.31 -3.91
CA ALA A 28 -8.43 3.10 -2.80
C ALA A 28 -9.87 2.92 -3.29
N LYS A 29 -10.31 3.74 -4.24
CA LYS A 29 -11.63 3.62 -4.82
C LYS A 29 -11.85 2.27 -5.53
N ILE A 30 -10.84 1.78 -6.23
CA ILE A 30 -10.92 0.48 -6.91
C ILE A 30 -11.06 -0.65 -5.89
N LEU A 31 -10.22 -0.67 -4.86
CA LEU A 31 -10.29 -1.66 -3.80
C LEU A 31 -11.66 -1.63 -3.13
N ASP A 32 -12.11 -0.44 -2.78
CA ASP A 32 -13.36 -0.26 -2.05
C ASP A 32 -14.58 -0.65 -2.89
N TYR A 33 -14.59 -0.28 -4.16
CA TYR A 33 -15.68 -0.63 -5.08
C TYR A 33 -15.87 -2.14 -5.20
N HIS A 34 -14.78 -2.88 -5.21
CA HIS A 34 -14.82 -4.35 -5.30
C HIS A 34 -14.96 -5.04 -3.94
N GLY A 35 -15.05 -4.29 -2.86
CA GLY A 35 -15.22 -4.83 -1.51
C GLY A 35 -13.97 -5.47 -0.94
N VAL A 36 -12.79 -5.16 -1.45
CA VAL A 36 -11.53 -5.65 -0.90
C VAL A 36 -11.20 -4.86 0.37
N PRO A 37 -11.16 -5.49 1.55
CA PRO A 37 -10.79 -4.77 2.77
C PRO A 37 -9.38 -4.19 2.66
N TRP A 38 -9.20 -2.92 3.07
CA TRP A 38 -7.94 -2.22 2.95
C TRP A 38 -7.72 -1.24 4.09
N ASP A 39 -6.44 -1.00 4.43
CA ASP A 39 -6.01 0.03 5.36
C ASP A 39 -4.98 0.91 4.66
N TYR A 40 -4.86 2.15 5.11
CA TYR A 40 -3.96 3.13 4.52
C TYR A 40 -2.82 3.46 5.48
N GLU A 41 -1.58 3.18 5.06
CA GLU A 41 -0.35 3.47 5.81
C GLU A 41 -0.38 3.01 7.29
N PRO A 42 -0.83 1.77 7.58
CA PRO A 42 -0.97 1.36 9.00
C PRO A 42 0.35 1.09 9.70
N THR A 43 1.43 0.82 8.97
CA THR A 43 2.69 0.34 9.56
C THR A 43 3.88 1.03 8.92
N THR A 44 4.79 1.52 9.77
CA THR A 44 6.08 2.05 9.34
C THR A 44 7.16 1.06 9.73
N PHE A 45 7.94 0.61 8.74
CA PHE A 45 9.05 -0.32 8.95
C PHE A 45 10.36 0.46 9.02
N VAL A 46 11.14 0.22 10.07
CA VAL A 46 12.48 0.80 10.18
C VAL A 46 13.43 -0.02 9.30
N LEU A 47 14.10 0.63 8.35
CA LEU A 47 15.05 -0.01 7.45
C LEU A 47 16.49 0.19 7.87
N GLU A 48 16.80 1.28 8.58
CA GLU A 48 18.15 1.54 9.03
C GLU A 48 18.16 2.43 10.27
N ARG A 49 19.08 2.17 11.18
CA ARG A 49 19.37 3.01 12.35
C ARG A 49 20.85 3.39 12.34
N ASP A 50 21.18 4.54 12.93
CA ASP A 50 22.57 4.96 13.12
C ASP A 50 23.15 4.32 14.38
N GLU A 51 24.41 4.62 14.69
CA GLU A 51 25.12 4.06 15.85
C GLU A 51 24.46 4.43 17.18
N ALA A 52 23.75 5.57 17.23
CA ALA A 52 23.01 6.01 18.42
C ALA A 52 21.60 5.39 18.51
N GLY A 53 21.23 4.53 17.57
CA GLY A 53 19.91 3.88 17.53
C GLY A 53 18.80 4.72 16.91
N ARG A 54 19.14 5.88 16.33
CA ARG A 54 18.15 6.76 15.69
C ARG A 54 17.78 6.24 14.32
N VAL A 55 16.51 6.35 13.96
CA VAL A 55 16.02 5.94 12.64
C VAL A 55 16.56 6.88 11.57
N VAL A 56 17.30 6.34 10.60
CA VAL A 56 17.81 7.10 9.46
C VAL A 56 17.11 6.75 8.16
N GLU A 57 16.47 5.59 8.08
CA GLU A 57 15.61 5.22 6.96
C GLU A 57 14.43 4.40 7.46
N ALA A 58 13.24 4.74 6.95
CA ALA A 58 12.00 4.01 7.25
C ALA A 58 11.15 3.95 5.99
N PHE A 59 10.22 3.00 5.96
CA PHE A 59 9.31 2.79 4.84
C PHE A 59 7.90 2.53 5.34
N THR A 60 6.94 3.31 4.85
CA THR A 60 5.52 3.15 5.14
C THR A 60 4.81 2.81 3.83
N PRO A 61 4.52 1.52 3.57
CA PRO A 61 3.76 1.17 2.37
C PRO A 61 2.38 1.82 2.35
N ASP A 62 1.89 2.14 1.16
CA ASP A 62 0.65 2.90 0.98
C ASP A 62 -0.58 2.17 1.51
N PHE A 63 -0.70 0.87 1.23
CA PHE A 63 -1.88 0.08 1.60
C PHE A 63 -1.50 -1.23 2.27
N TYR A 64 -2.39 -1.68 3.13
CA TYR A 64 -2.36 -3.04 3.66
C TYR A 64 -3.70 -3.71 3.39
N LEU A 65 -3.64 -4.91 2.84
CA LEU A 65 -4.82 -5.74 2.58
C LEU A 65 -4.88 -6.86 3.61
N PRO A 66 -5.73 -6.75 4.65
CA PRO A 66 -5.72 -7.72 5.74
C PRO A 66 -6.09 -9.15 5.35
N GLU A 67 -6.99 -9.32 4.38
CA GLU A 67 -7.37 -10.67 3.95
C GLU A 67 -6.25 -11.36 3.17
N GLN A 68 -5.45 -10.61 2.40
CA GLN A 68 -4.33 -11.15 1.64
C GLN A 68 -3.03 -11.15 2.46
N ASP A 69 -3.01 -10.46 3.59
CA ASP A 69 -1.81 -10.19 4.38
C ASP A 69 -0.70 -9.64 3.48
N LEU A 70 -1.01 -8.56 2.80
CA LEU A 70 -0.15 -8.00 1.75
C LEU A 70 -0.10 -6.49 1.85
N TYR A 71 1.12 -5.94 1.90
CA TYR A 71 1.37 -4.51 1.78
C TYR A 71 1.57 -4.15 0.33
N LEU A 72 1.00 -3.03 -0.09
CA LEU A 72 1.10 -2.51 -1.45
C LEU A 72 1.74 -1.14 -1.43
N GLU A 73 2.75 -0.96 -2.25
CA GLU A 73 3.29 0.35 -2.56
C GLU A 73 2.88 0.72 -3.98
N ILE A 74 2.21 1.85 -4.13
CA ILE A 74 1.69 2.29 -5.43
C ILE A 74 2.77 3.11 -6.14
N THR A 75 2.92 2.88 -7.43
CA THR A 75 3.88 3.64 -8.24
C THR A 75 3.29 4.04 -9.60
N VAL A 76 3.93 5.02 -10.22
CA VAL A 76 3.67 5.43 -11.59
C VAL A 76 4.86 5.03 -12.45
N MET A 77 4.70 5.05 -13.78
CA MET A 77 5.73 4.59 -14.71
C MET A 77 6.86 5.62 -14.90
N LYS A 78 7.58 5.89 -13.80
CA LYS A 78 8.79 6.73 -13.81
C LYS A 78 9.94 5.89 -13.27
N GLN A 79 10.92 5.60 -14.11
CA GLN A 79 11.99 4.65 -13.80
C GLN A 79 12.73 4.97 -12.50
N ALA A 80 13.02 6.24 -12.24
CA ALA A 80 13.73 6.65 -11.03
C ALA A 80 12.94 6.31 -9.76
N LEU A 81 11.61 6.51 -9.79
CA LEU A 81 10.74 6.17 -8.66
C LEU A 81 10.63 4.66 -8.47
N VAL A 82 10.48 3.91 -9.57
CA VAL A 82 10.39 2.44 -9.53
C VAL A 82 11.68 1.86 -8.94
N THR A 83 12.84 2.34 -9.37
CA THR A 83 14.14 1.88 -8.86
C THR A 83 14.27 2.13 -7.37
N ARG A 84 13.92 3.33 -6.91
CA ARG A 84 14.01 3.73 -5.50
C ARG A 84 13.07 2.88 -4.63
N LYS A 85 11.83 2.70 -5.07
CA LYS A 85 10.84 1.91 -4.34
C LYS A 85 11.22 0.45 -4.29
N ASN A 86 11.75 -0.11 -5.38
CA ASN A 86 12.22 -1.49 -5.40
C ASN A 86 13.39 -1.72 -4.45
N ARG A 87 14.28 -0.75 -4.31
CA ARG A 87 15.38 -0.82 -3.35
C ARG A 87 14.84 -0.92 -1.91
N LYS A 88 13.87 -0.09 -1.57
CA LYS A 88 13.24 -0.12 -0.24
C LYS A 88 12.52 -1.43 0.01
N LEU A 89 11.78 -1.93 -0.98
CA LEU A 89 11.08 -3.20 -0.86
C LEU A 89 12.04 -4.38 -0.68
N ARG A 90 13.17 -4.37 -1.38
CA ARG A 90 14.20 -5.39 -1.22
C ARG A 90 14.76 -5.36 0.20
N ARG A 91 15.06 -4.17 0.71
CA ARG A 91 15.55 -3.98 2.06
C ARG A 91 14.54 -4.46 3.10
N LEU A 92 13.28 -4.16 2.87
CA LEU A 92 12.18 -4.62 3.73
C LEU A 92 12.14 -6.15 3.81
N ARG A 93 12.23 -6.83 2.66
CA ARG A 93 12.20 -8.29 2.61
C ARG A 93 13.39 -8.93 3.34
N GLU A 94 14.56 -8.31 3.26
CA GLU A 94 15.75 -8.78 3.98
C GLU A 94 15.59 -8.68 5.49
N LEU A 95 15.02 -7.58 5.97
CA LEU A 95 14.87 -7.30 7.41
C LEU A 95 13.63 -7.97 8.02
N TYR A 96 12.56 -8.08 7.25
CA TYR A 96 11.27 -8.59 7.71
C TYR A 96 10.77 -9.69 6.74
N PRO A 97 11.41 -10.87 6.78
CA PRO A 97 11.13 -11.92 5.77
C PRO A 97 9.69 -12.44 5.80
N ASP A 98 8.97 -12.26 6.92
CA ASP A 98 7.59 -12.71 7.03
C ASP A 98 6.58 -11.68 6.48
N VAL A 99 7.05 -10.48 6.14
CA VAL A 99 6.19 -9.42 5.59
C VAL A 99 6.15 -9.53 4.08
N GLN A 100 4.94 -9.61 3.53
CA GLN A 100 4.74 -9.56 2.09
C GLN A 100 4.46 -8.12 1.67
N ALA A 101 5.28 -7.59 0.76
CA ALA A 101 5.11 -6.24 0.23
C ALA A 101 5.48 -6.24 -1.25
N LYS A 102 4.66 -5.59 -2.06
CA LYS A 102 4.83 -5.55 -3.51
C LYS A 102 4.61 -4.16 -4.07
N LEU A 103 5.28 -3.87 -5.18
CA LEU A 103 5.09 -2.65 -5.94
C LEU A 103 3.96 -2.88 -6.95
N PHE A 104 2.95 -1.98 -6.91
CA PHE A 104 1.78 -2.10 -7.79
C PHE A 104 1.58 -0.82 -8.60
N TYR A 105 1.22 -1.01 -9.88
CA TYR A 105 0.61 0.04 -10.69
C TYR A 105 -0.91 -0.02 -10.52
N LYS A 106 -1.60 1.01 -10.97
CA LYS A 106 -3.07 1.05 -10.92
C LYS A 106 -3.70 -0.18 -11.58
N ARG A 107 -3.17 -0.60 -12.74
CA ARG A 107 -3.68 -1.80 -13.44
C ARG A 107 -3.55 -3.07 -12.61
N ASP A 108 -2.51 -3.15 -11.77
CA ASP A 108 -2.31 -4.30 -10.90
C ASP A 108 -3.36 -4.34 -9.79
N ILE A 109 -3.74 -3.16 -9.29
CA ILE A 109 -4.84 -3.03 -8.31
C ILE A 109 -6.16 -3.48 -8.94
N GLU A 110 -6.42 -3.06 -10.18
CA GLU A 110 -7.63 -3.46 -10.91
C GLU A 110 -7.71 -4.97 -11.07
N ARG A 111 -6.60 -5.61 -11.44
CA ARG A 111 -6.51 -7.06 -11.59
C ARG A 111 -6.74 -7.79 -10.28
N LEU A 112 -6.11 -7.32 -9.21
CA LEU A 112 -6.26 -7.91 -7.87
C LEU A 112 -7.71 -7.83 -7.40
N ALA A 113 -8.33 -6.67 -7.57
CA ALA A 113 -9.70 -6.43 -7.13
C ALA A 113 -10.70 -7.27 -7.92
N GLN A 114 -10.50 -7.41 -9.23
CA GLN A 114 -11.33 -8.25 -10.07
C GLN A 114 -11.20 -9.72 -9.67
N ARG A 115 -9.98 -10.18 -9.42
CA ARG A 115 -9.71 -11.56 -8.99
C ARG A 115 -10.39 -11.85 -7.65
N TYR A 116 -10.31 -10.93 -6.71
CA TYR A 116 -10.97 -11.04 -5.41
C TYR A 116 -12.48 -11.23 -5.57
N ARG A 117 -13.09 -10.43 -6.44
CA ARG A 117 -14.53 -10.50 -6.70
C ARG A 117 -14.95 -11.83 -7.33
N LEU A 118 -14.15 -12.35 -8.26
CA LEU A 118 -14.38 -13.65 -8.86
C LEU A 118 -14.27 -14.78 -7.84
N ASP A 119 -13.29 -14.72 -6.96
CA ASP A 119 -13.07 -15.73 -5.92
C ASP A 119 -14.24 -15.76 -4.93
N LEU A 120 -14.83 -14.60 -4.61
CA LEU A 120 -16.02 -14.53 -3.76
C LEU A 120 -17.26 -15.15 -4.43
N ALA A 121 -17.35 -15.09 -5.75
CA ALA A 121 -18.49 -15.59 -6.51
C ALA A 121 -18.43 -17.09 -6.76
N SER A 122 -17.29 -17.74 -6.52
CA SER A 122 -17.09 -19.15 -6.79
C SER A 122 -17.47 -20.06 -5.61
#